data_ad8913286ec24bf2e32b8de2243a9f94
#
_entry.id   ad8913286ec24bf2e32b8de2243a9f94
#
_cell.length_a   1.000
_cell.length_b   1.000
_cell.length_c   1.000
_cell.angle_alpha   90.00
_cell.angle_beta   90.00
_cell.angle_gamma   90.00
#
_symmetry.space_group_name_H-M   'P 1'
#
loop_
_entity.id
_entity.type
_entity.pdbx_description
1 polymer ?
#
loop_
_entity_poly.entity_id
_entity_poly.type
_entity_poly.pdbx_seq_one_letter_code
_entity_poly.pdbx_strand_id
1 'polypeptide(L)'
;MSSVQTPEAGETLADLLDEIPADLARQAFSHASWTRPRSESYERLAFLGDAVLALAVSSHLYPLLAEYGVGRLTKVRAQAVSGAACAEVALDLGVPDRLREQAPEGDERGLETLVASERVLSSVTEAVIGAVYLGCGYDRVAAPVVAAFDEQIEEALNHSADFKSVLQERVARRGAVVDYAVVEETGPAHDRHFTIAARVKGREIGRGEGRTKKIAEQEAAAQGLAEIEAEEGG
;
A
#
# COMPACT_ATOMS: atom_id res chain seq x y z
N MET A 1 13.86 -15.18 26.30
CA MET A 1 12.60 -15.45 25.56
C MET A 1 11.62 -14.38 25.99
N SER A 2 11.61 -13.25 25.29
CA SER A 2 10.65 -12.17 25.55
C SER A 2 9.30 -12.61 24.99
N SER A 3 8.29 -12.59 25.84
CA SER A 3 6.89 -12.81 25.44
C SER A 3 6.50 -11.72 24.44
N VAL A 4 6.27 -12.10 23.21
CA VAL A 4 5.57 -11.26 22.22
C VAL A 4 4.20 -10.99 22.80
N GLN A 5 3.98 -9.77 23.29
CA GLN A 5 2.64 -9.33 23.67
C GLN A 5 1.85 -9.21 22.37
N THR A 6 0.85 -10.05 22.23
CA THR A 6 -0.16 -9.92 21.19
C THR A 6 -0.83 -8.56 21.38
N PRO A 7 -0.92 -7.68 20.35
CA PRO A 7 -1.60 -6.40 20.48
C PRO A 7 -3.03 -6.65 20.99
N GLU A 8 -3.49 -5.84 21.94
CA GLU A 8 -4.90 -5.85 22.35
C GLU A 8 -5.74 -5.54 21.10
N ALA A 9 -6.71 -6.39 20.80
CA ALA A 9 -7.56 -6.23 19.62
C ALA A 9 -8.30 -4.90 19.71
N GLY A 10 -7.89 -3.91 18.89
CA GLY A 10 -8.55 -2.63 18.76
C GLY A 10 -7.71 -1.37 18.97
N GLU A 11 -6.42 -1.48 19.37
CA GLU A 11 -5.57 -0.29 19.53
C GLU A 11 -5.23 0.34 18.16
N THR A 12 -5.53 1.63 18.00
CA THR A 12 -5.30 2.36 16.75
C THR A 12 -4.01 3.18 16.80
N LEU A 13 -3.55 3.64 15.63
CA LEU A 13 -2.40 4.55 15.54
C LEU A 13 -2.70 5.89 16.25
N ALA A 14 -3.96 6.34 16.25
CA ALA A 14 -4.39 7.55 16.94
C ALA A 14 -4.31 7.37 18.48
N ASP A 15 -4.75 6.23 19.01
CA ASP A 15 -4.66 5.93 20.44
C ASP A 15 -3.19 5.94 20.91
N LEU A 16 -2.31 5.31 20.15
CA LEU A 16 -0.88 5.31 20.45
C LEU A 16 -0.25 6.71 20.38
N LEU A 17 -0.71 7.56 19.47
CA LEU A 17 -0.24 8.93 19.36
C LEU A 17 -0.57 9.75 20.61
N ASP A 18 -1.70 9.48 21.26
CA ASP A 18 -2.12 10.17 22.49
C ASP A 18 -1.34 9.67 23.73
N GLU A 19 -0.68 8.51 23.67
CA GLU A 19 0.13 7.96 24.77
C GLU A 19 1.60 8.40 24.74
N ILE A 20 2.12 8.83 23.60
CA ILE A 20 3.53 9.20 23.49
C ILE A 20 3.82 10.56 24.17
N PRO A 21 5.10 10.89 24.51
CA PRO A 21 5.47 12.17 25.06
C PRO A 21 4.96 13.35 24.21
N ALA A 22 4.36 14.35 24.86
CA ALA A 22 3.68 15.47 24.19
C ALA A 22 4.62 16.32 23.30
N ASP A 23 5.91 16.37 23.61
CA ASP A 23 6.92 17.05 22.77
C ASP A 23 7.18 16.27 21.48
N LEU A 24 7.19 14.95 21.53
CA LEU A 24 7.33 14.07 20.38
C LEU A 24 6.09 14.13 19.48
N ALA A 25 4.89 14.06 20.07
CA ALA A 25 3.63 14.24 19.34
C ALA A 25 3.57 15.61 18.65
N ARG A 26 3.94 16.69 19.35
CA ARG A 26 3.99 18.03 18.79
C ARG A 26 4.97 18.13 17.62
N GLN A 27 6.16 17.51 17.72
CA GLN A 27 7.13 17.50 16.65
C GLN A 27 6.58 16.87 15.38
N ALA A 28 5.79 15.80 15.48
CA ALA A 28 5.18 15.13 14.33
C ALA A 28 4.27 16.04 13.48
N PHE A 29 3.70 17.09 14.07
CA PHE A 29 2.85 18.07 13.38
C PHE A 29 3.54 19.42 13.17
N SER A 30 4.83 19.57 13.47
CA SER A 30 5.56 20.83 13.33
C SER A 30 6.17 20.96 11.94
N HIS A 31 5.56 21.79 11.07
CA HIS A 31 6.05 22.01 9.72
C HIS A 31 7.42 22.71 9.72
N ALA A 32 8.27 22.40 8.75
CA ALA A 32 9.63 22.91 8.64
C ALA A 32 9.73 24.45 8.50
N SER A 33 8.69 25.12 8.02
CA SER A 33 8.64 26.59 7.98
C SER A 33 8.36 27.22 9.34
N TRP A 34 7.85 26.47 10.30
CA TRP A 34 7.46 26.95 11.63
C TRP A 34 8.56 26.78 12.68
N THR A 35 9.59 25.98 12.39
CA THR A 35 10.61 25.58 13.37
C THR A 35 11.98 26.13 13.04
N ARG A 36 12.73 26.47 14.09
CA ARG A 36 14.17 26.77 14.01
C ARG A 36 14.83 26.21 15.27
N PRO A 37 15.76 25.27 15.16
CA PRO A 37 16.33 24.71 13.93
C PRO A 37 15.34 23.78 13.20
N ARG A 38 15.53 23.58 11.90
CA ARG A 38 14.69 22.73 11.05
C ARG A 38 14.65 21.27 11.53
N SER A 39 15.65 20.83 12.28
CA SER A 39 15.71 19.49 12.89
C SER A 39 14.62 19.22 13.93
N GLU A 40 13.92 20.25 14.40
CA GLU A 40 12.78 20.16 15.31
C GLU A 40 11.43 20.00 14.57
N SER A 41 11.45 20.05 13.23
CA SER A 41 10.26 19.77 12.42
C SER A 41 9.98 18.27 12.31
N TYR A 42 8.86 17.95 11.69
CA TYR A 42 8.44 16.57 11.42
C TYR A 42 9.40 15.78 10.51
N GLU A 43 10.26 16.45 9.72
CA GLU A 43 11.04 15.80 8.66
C GLU A 43 11.94 14.65 9.13
N ARG A 44 12.52 14.75 10.32
CA ARG A 44 13.34 13.66 10.87
C ARG A 44 12.51 12.47 11.33
N LEU A 45 11.32 12.74 11.86
CA LEU A 45 10.38 11.70 12.24
C LEU A 45 9.81 11.01 10.99
N ALA A 46 9.51 11.78 9.95
CA ALA A 46 9.06 11.23 8.66
C ALA A 46 10.09 10.28 8.05
N PHE A 47 11.37 10.67 8.03
CA PHE A 47 12.46 9.79 7.57
C PHE A 47 12.48 8.43 8.31
N LEU A 48 12.28 8.46 9.63
CA LEU A 48 12.23 7.23 10.42
C LEU A 48 10.93 6.44 10.18
N GLY A 49 9.82 7.17 10.12
CA GLY A 49 8.49 6.58 9.95
C GLY A 49 8.31 5.89 8.60
N ASP A 50 8.86 6.42 7.52
CA ASP A 50 8.90 5.74 6.21
C ASP A 50 9.52 4.34 6.32
N ALA A 51 10.65 4.21 7.01
CA ALA A 51 11.30 2.92 7.23
C ALA A 51 10.43 1.97 8.08
N VAL A 52 9.76 2.48 9.13
CA VAL A 52 8.86 1.70 9.99
C VAL A 52 7.63 1.25 9.20
N LEU A 53 7.00 2.14 8.43
CA LEU A 53 5.86 1.86 7.56
C LEU A 53 6.22 0.77 6.54
N ALA A 54 7.34 0.95 5.84
CA ALA A 54 7.81 -0.02 4.86
C ALA A 54 8.07 -1.39 5.50
N LEU A 55 8.62 -1.44 6.71
CA LEU A 55 8.85 -2.69 7.44
C LEU A 55 7.53 -3.35 7.88
N ALA A 56 6.61 -2.58 8.46
CA ALA A 56 5.32 -3.11 8.94
C ALA A 56 4.51 -3.72 7.80
N VAL A 57 4.34 -2.99 6.69
CA VAL A 57 3.63 -3.47 5.50
C VAL A 57 4.36 -4.64 4.85
N SER A 58 5.70 -4.62 4.76
CA SER A 58 6.46 -5.77 4.23
C SER A 58 6.29 -7.02 5.08
N SER A 59 6.31 -6.89 6.41
CA SER A 59 6.14 -8.01 7.35
C SER A 59 4.74 -8.61 7.23
N HIS A 60 3.73 -7.78 6.99
CA HIS A 60 2.35 -8.22 6.74
C HIS A 60 2.21 -8.93 5.39
N LEU A 61 2.74 -8.35 4.31
CA LEU A 61 2.61 -8.90 2.95
C LEU A 61 3.42 -10.18 2.74
N TYR A 62 4.54 -10.35 3.42
CA TYR A 62 5.45 -11.47 3.19
C TYR A 62 4.81 -12.85 3.36
N PRO A 63 4.09 -13.17 4.45
CA PRO A 63 3.37 -14.43 4.58
C PRO A 63 2.11 -14.48 3.70
N LEU A 64 1.42 -13.35 3.51
CA LEU A 64 0.19 -13.25 2.72
C LEU A 64 0.44 -13.57 1.24
N LEU A 65 1.60 -13.19 0.71
CA LEU A 65 1.99 -13.36 -0.68
C LEU A 65 3.08 -14.43 -0.86
N ALA A 66 3.07 -15.50 -0.05
CA ALA A 66 4.10 -16.54 -0.03
C ALA A 66 4.32 -17.22 -1.39
N GLU A 67 3.29 -17.34 -2.22
CA GLU A 67 3.35 -17.97 -3.54
C GLU A 67 3.83 -17.03 -4.66
N TYR A 68 4.10 -15.75 -4.34
CA TYR A 68 4.45 -14.75 -5.35
C TYR A 68 5.93 -14.38 -5.32
N GLY A 69 6.49 -14.10 -6.50
CA GLY A 69 7.86 -13.62 -6.63
C GLY A 69 8.06 -12.20 -6.07
N VAL A 70 9.33 -11.87 -5.77
CA VAL A 70 9.74 -10.58 -5.18
C VAL A 70 9.24 -9.36 -5.95
N GLY A 71 9.07 -9.47 -7.27
CA GLY A 71 8.55 -8.37 -8.10
C GLY A 71 7.14 -7.93 -7.71
N ARG A 72 6.24 -8.88 -7.37
CA ARG A 72 4.89 -8.55 -6.88
C ARG A 72 4.92 -7.96 -5.49
N LEU A 73 5.66 -8.56 -4.57
CA LEU A 73 5.85 -8.03 -3.21
C LEU A 73 6.29 -6.57 -3.24
N THR A 74 7.28 -6.25 -4.09
CA THR A 74 7.80 -4.88 -4.24
C THR A 74 6.76 -3.92 -4.80
N LYS A 75 5.98 -4.35 -5.82
CA LYS A 75 4.94 -3.50 -6.43
C LYS A 75 3.79 -3.22 -5.47
N VAL A 76 3.25 -4.26 -4.81
CA VAL A 76 2.16 -4.12 -3.83
C VAL A 76 2.60 -3.18 -2.71
N ARG A 77 3.77 -3.42 -2.10
CA ARG A 77 4.27 -2.54 -1.06
C ARG A 77 4.42 -1.10 -1.57
N ALA A 78 5.08 -0.88 -2.70
CA ALA A 78 5.31 0.47 -3.22
C ALA A 78 4.01 1.24 -3.50
N GLN A 79 2.95 0.56 -3.87
CA GLN A 79 1.63 1.17 -4.05
C GLN A 79 0.95 1.44 -2.71
N ALA A 80 0.92 0.45 -1.81
CA ALA A 80 0.28 0.55 -0.50
C ALA A 80 0.87 1.64 0.40
N VAL A 81 2.18 1.93 0.28
CA VAL A 81 2.87 2.98 1.05
C VAL A 81 3.26 4.19 0.20
N SER A 82 2.55 4.43 -0.90
CA SER A 82 2.80 5.59 -1.77
C SER A 82 2.46 6.90 -1.07
N GLY A 83 2.99 8.03 -1.60
CA GLY A 83 2.65 9.35 -1.06
C GLY A 83 1.15 9.63 -1.09
N ALA A 84 0.44 9.19 -2.14
CA ALA A 84 -1.01 9.28 -2.22
C ALA A 84 -1.70 8.47 -1.10
N ALA A 85 -1.31 7.20 -0.91
CA ALA A 85 -1.82 6.35 0.17
C ALA A 85 -1.57 6.97 1.56
N CYS A 86 -0.37 7.47 1.83
CA CYS A 86 -0.07 8.17 3.08
C CYS A 86 -0.92 9.44 3.27
N ALA A 87 -1.22 10.18 2.19
CA ALA A 87 -2.06 11.37 2.27
C ALA A 87 -3.53 11.03 2.54
N GLU A 88 -4.05 9.92 2.03
CA GLU A 88 -5.38 9.41 2.34
C GLU A 88 -5.48 9.04 3.83
N VAL A 89 -4.54 8.26 4.35
CA VAL A 89 -4.46 7.90 5.78
C VAL A 89 -4.31 9.14 6.66
N ALA A 90 -3.64 10.21 6.19
CA ALA A 90 -3.56 11.47 6.92
C ALA A 90 -4.93 12.09 7.18
N LEU A 91 -5.87 11.95 6.24
CA LEU A 91 -7.23 12.47 6.41
C LEU A 91 -7.97 11.71 7.52
N ASP A 92 -7.86 10.39 7.53
CA ASP A 92 -8.49 9.52 8.54
C ASP A 92 -7.90 9.75 9.94
N LEU A 93 -6.59 10.07 10.02
CA LEU A 93 -5.92 10.43 11.27
C LEU A 93 -6.18 11.88 11.72
N GLY A 94 -6.98 12.67 10.98
CA GLY A 94 -7.27 14.07 11.31
C GLY A 94 -6.04 15.00 11.25
N VAL A 95 -5.02 14.63 10.45
CA VAL A 95 -3.78 15.42 10.30
C VAL A 95 -4.04 16.88 9.93
N PRO A 96 -4.97 17.23 9.00
CA PRO A 96 -5.23 18.63 8.65
C PRO A 96 -5.63 19.48 9.85
N ASP A 97 -6.47 18.96 10.74
CA ASP A 97 -6.95 19.69 11.91
C ASP A 97 -5.85 19.87 12.96
N ARG A 98 -5.07 18.83 13.21
CA ARG A 98 -3.90 18.91 14.10
C ARG A 98 -2.83 19.90 13.59
N LEU A 99 -2.64 19.98 12.28
CA LEU A 99 -1.75 21.00 11.68
C LEU A 99 -2.30 22.43 11.89
N ARG A 100 -3.63 22.63 11.77
CA ARG A 100 -4.28 23.93 12.04
C ARG A 100 -4.14 24.35 13.50
N GLU A 101 -4.28 23.41 14.43
CA GLU A 101 -4.12 23.66 15.87
C GLU A 101 -2.70 24.08 16.24
N GLN A 102 -1.68 23.60 15.51
CA GLN A 102 -0.28 23.86 15.79
C GLN A 102 0.33 25.03 14.99
N ALA A 103 -0.40 25.54 14.01
CA ALA A 103 0.10 26.59 13.15
C ALA A 103 0.34 27.89 13.94
N PRO A 104 1.45 28.59 13.64
CA PRO A 104 1.67 29.94 14.20
C PRO A 104 0.57 30.91 13.77
N GLU A 105 0.21 31.84 14.66
CA GLU A 105 -0.75 32.89 14.34
C GLU A 105 -0.28 33.75 13.14
N GLY A 106 -1.19 34.07 12.22
CA GLY A 106 -0.97 35.08 11.17
C GLY A 106 -0.64 34.56 9.78
N ASP A 107 -0.60 33.23 9.52
CA ASP A 107 -0.38 32.65 8.17
C ASP A 107 -1.55 31.77 7.71
N GLU A 108 -2.77 32.29 7.76
CA GLU A 108 -3.97 31.52 7.40
C GLU A 108 -3.95 31.01 5.95
N ARG A 109 -3.43 31.80 5.00
CA ARG A 109 -3.40 31.40 3.58
C ARG A 109 -2.34 30.35 3.30
N GLY A 110 -1.17 30.49 3.92
CA GLY A 110 -0.11 29.50 3.83
C GLY A 110 -0.54 28.16 4.43
N LEU A 111 -1.26 28.21 5.55
CA LEU A 111 -1.78 27.06 6.26
C LEU A 111 -2.75 26.25 5.40
N GLU A 112 -3.75 26.87 4.77
CA GLU A 112 -4.73 26.15 3.94
C GLU A 112 -4.08 25.50 2.70
N THR A 113 -3.04 26.10 2.13
CA THR A 113 -2.24 25.50 1.06
C THR A 113 -1.45 24.29 1.58
N LEU A 114 -0.95 24.38 2.81
CA LEU A 114 -0.13 23.37 3.45
C LEU A 114 -0.97 22.14 3.81
N VAL A 115 -2.12 22.32 4.43
CA VAL A 115 -3.03 21.21 4.83
C VAL A 115 -3.71 20.54 3.63
N ALA A 116 -3.75 21.19 2.46
CA ALA A 116 -4.22 20.61 1.22
C ALA A 116 -3.10 19.91 0.41
N SER A 117 -1.85 19.99 0.84
CA SER A 117 -0.71 19.44 0.11
C SER A 117 -0.54 17.94 0.38
N GLU A 118 -0.75 17.09 -0.64
CA GLU A 118 -0.49 15.66 -0.58
C GLU A 118 0.90 15.35 0.00
N ARG A 119 1.94 16.08 -0.44
CA ARG A 119 3.30 15.90 0.06
C ARG A 119 3.43 16.17 1.56
N VAL A 120 2.75 17.20 2.08
CA VAL A 120 2.79 17.52 3.51
C VAL A 120 2.04 16.47 4.29
N LEU A 121 0.83 16.10 3.86
CA LEU A 121 0.01 15.08 4.50
C LEU A 121 0.75 13.75 4.57
N SER A 122 1.34 13.30 3.46
CA SER A 122 2.16 12.10 3.42
C SER A 122 3.32 12.16 4.43
N SER A 123 4.11 13.24 4.41
CA SER A 123 5.24 13.38 5.33
C SER A 123 4.83 13.45 6.80
N VAL A 124 3.67 14.02 7.11
CA VAL A 124 3.16 14.06 8.49
C VAL A 124 2.65 12.69 8.93
N THR A 125 2.01 11.90 8.04
CA THR A 125 1.64 10.51 8.34
C THR A 125 2.88 9.68 8.68
N GLU A 126 3.91 9.76 7.87
CA GLU A 126 5.19 9.11 8.19
C GLU A 126 5.76 9.61 9.52
N ALA A 127 5.69 10.93 9.80
CA ALA A 127 6.19 11.48 11.06
C ALA A 127 5.41 10.99 12.28
N VAL A 128 4.10 10.83 12.18
CA VAL A 128 3.25 10.22 13.22
C VAL A 128 3.71 8.80 13.50
N ILE A 129 3.90 7.98 12.45
CA ILE A 129 4.40 6.61 12.58
C ILE A 129 5.79 6.59 13.26
N GLY A 130 6.69 7.49 12.86
CA GLY A 130 8.03 7.61 13.45
C GLY A 130 8.00 8.04 14.92
N ALA A 131 7.10 8.96 15.29
CA ALA A 131 6.89 9.40 16.66
C ALA A 131 6.35 8.27 17.55
N VAL A 132 5.31 7.59 17.09
CA VAL A 132 4.73 6.45 17.80
C VAL A 132 5.75 5.31 17.96
N TYR A 133 6.53 5.02 16.91
CA TYR A 133 7.62 4.05 17.00
C TYR A 133 8.65 4.42 18.09
N LEU A 134 9.06 5.68 18.19
CA LEU A 134 10.00 6.11 19.23
C LEU A 134 9.42 6.04 20.64
N GLY A 135 8.12 6.29 20.78
CA GLY A 135 7.43 6.25 22.07
C GLY A 135 7.05 4.84 22.54
N CYS A 136 6.59 4.00 21.61
CA CYS A 136 5.96 2.70 21.94
C CYS A 136 6.77 1.47 21.47
N GLY A 137 7.72 1.65 20.54
CA GLY A 137 8.49 0.56 19.94
C GLY A 137 7.77 -0.16 18.80
N TYR A 138 8.53 -1.02 18.07
CA TYR A 138 8.03 -1.67 16.86
C TYR A 138 6.89 -2.64 17.13
N ASP A 139 6.99 -3.42 18.20
CA ASP A 139 6.01 -4.48 18.52
C ASP A 139 4.60 -3.92 18.74
N ARG A 140 4.48 -2.68 19.27
CA ARG A 140 3.19 -2.02 19.45
C ARG A 140 2.71 -1.28 18.20
N VAL A 141 3.61 -0.65 17.42
CA VAL A 141 3.20 0.18 16.29
C VAL A 141 2.87 -0.60 15.04
N ALA A 142 3.44 -1.80 14.84
CA ALA A 142 3.35 -2.54 13.58
C ALA A 142 1.92 -2.89 13.19
N ALA A 143 1.12 -3.45 14.10
CA ALA A 143 -0.26 -3.83 13.82
C ALA A 143 -1.19 -2.62 13.60
N PRO A 144 -1.16 -1.55 14.43
CA PRO A 144 -1.89 -0.30 14.17
C PRO A 144 -1.54 0.37 12.84
N VAL A 145 -0.26 0.33 12.42
CA VAL A 145 0.14 0.84 11.11
C VAL A 145 -0.48 0.03 9.98
N VAL A 146 -0.41 -1.31 10.03
CA VAL A 146 -1.06 -2.16 9.02
C VAL A 146 -2.55 -1.90 8.97
N ALA A 147 -3.22 -1.79 10.12
CA ALA A 147 -4.66 -1.51 10.18
C ALA A 147 -5.03 -0.12 9.60
N ALA A 148 -4.19 0.90 9.83
CA ALA A 148 -4.41 2.23 9.26
C ALA A 148 -4.24 2.27 7.72
N PHE A 149 -3.52 1.31 7.14
CA PHE A 149 -3.28 1.19 5.70
C PHE A 149 -4.04 0.01 5.06
N ASP A 150 -5.04 -0.55 5.73
CA ASP A 150 -5.74 -1.76 5.28
C ASP A 150 -6.40 -1.57 3.91
N GLU A 151 -7.12 -0.47 3.71
CA GLU A 151 -7.75 -0.13 2.42
C GLU A 151 -6.71 0.04 1.29
N GLN A 152 -5.60 0.72 1.56
CA GLN A 152 -4.52 0.95 0.59
C GLN A 152 -3.78 -0.35 0.26
N ILE A 153 -3.65 -1.25 1.23
CA ILE A 153 -3.09 -2.59 1.02
C ILE A 153 -4.04 -3.44 0.16
N GLU A 154 -5.34 -3.46 0.46
CA GLU A 154 -6.34 -4.16 -0.36
C GLU A 154 -6.39 -3.63 -1.78
N GLU A 155 -6.38 -2.31 -1.96
CA GLU A 155 -6.35 -1.69 -3.28
C GLU A 155 -5.08 -2.08 -4.05
N ALA A 156 -3.92 -2.02 -3.40
CA ALA A 156 -2.64 -2.42 -3.99
C ALA A 156 -2.62 -3.91 -4.38
N LEU A 157 -3.20 -4.78 -3.57
CA LEU A 157 -3.35 -6.21 -3.87
C LEU A 157 -4.21 -6.43 -5.11
N ASN A 158 -5.33 -5.70 -5.21
CA ASN A 158 -6.25 -5.80 -6.34
C ASN A 158 -5.66 -5.24 -7.63
N HIS A 159 -4.99 -4.07 -7.58
CA HIS A 159 -4.35 -3.45 -8.74
C HIS A 159 -3.04 -4.14 -9.18
N SER A 160 -2.32 -4.75 -8.23
CA SER A 160 -1.06 -5.44 -8.49
C SER A 160 -1.24 -6.90 -8.87
N ALA A 161 -2.45 -7.35 -9.16
CA ALA A 161 -2.73 -8.69 -9.62
C ALA A 161 -2.01 -8.94 -10.96
N ASP A 162 -0.70 -9.27 -10.90
CA ASP A 162 0.07 -9.74 -12.05
C ASP A 162 -0.19 -11.25 -12.23
N PHE A 163 -1.47 -11.56 -12.49
CA PHE A 163 -1.92 -12.91 -12.74
C PHE A 163 -1.12 -13.59 -13.85
N LYS A 164 -0.64 -12.81 -14.84
CA LYS A 164 0.18 -13.33 -15.92
C LYS A 164 1.49 -13.91 -15.42
N SER A 165 2.23 -13.17 -14.57
CA SER A 165 3.50 -13.67 -14.01
C SER A 165 3.27 -14.87 -13.11
N VAL A 166 2.24 -14.84 -12.27
CA VAL A 166 1.88 -15.97 -11.38
C VAL A 166 1.54 -17.22 -12.18
N LEU A 167 0.67 -17.08 -13.18
CA LEU A 167 0.28 -18.20 -14.05
C LEU A 167 1.50 -18.75 -14.79
N GLN A 168 2.37 -17.87 -15.30
CA GLN A 168 3.57 -18.28 -16.02
C GLN A 168 4.55 -19.03 -15.11
N GLU A 169 4.79 -18.56 -13.89
CA GLU A 169 5.64 -19.27 -12.91
C GLU A 169 5.06 -20.64 -12.55
N ARG A 170 3.74 -20.71 -12.29
CA ARG A 170 3.07 -21.98 -11.95
C ARG A 170 3.14 -23.00 -13.08
N VAL A 171 2.88 -22.56 -14.32
CA VAL A 171 2.96 -23.40 -15.51
C VAL A 171 4.40 -23.80 -15.83
N ALA A 172 5.38 -22.91 -15.63
CA ALA A 172 6.80 -23.19 -15.82
C ALA A 172 7.31 -24.28 -14.87
N ARG A 173 6.83 -24.36 -13.62
CA ARG A 173 7.13 -25.46 -12.69
C ARG A 173 6.71 -26.84 -13.24
N ARG A 174 5.74 -26.87 -14.17
CA ARG A 174 5.25 -28.08 -14.88
C ARG A 174 5.90 -28.27 -16.26
N GLY A 175 6.98 -27.52 -16.55
CA GLY A 175 7.70 -27.61 -17.83
C GLY A 175 6.88 -27.15 -19.05
N ALA A 176 5.96 -26.19 -18.86
CA ALA A 176 5.13 -25.64 -19.91
C ALA A 176 5.22 -24.11 -19.94
N VAL A 177 4.64 -23.51 -21.00
CA VAL A 177 4.59 -22.06 -21.21
C VAL A 177 3.14 -21.66 -21.43
N VAL A 178 2.77 -20.44 -21.01
CA VAL A 178 1.48 -19.85 -21.28
C VAL A 178 1.58 -18.96 -22.52
N ASP A 179 0.70 -19.19 -23.49
CA ASP A 179 0.52 -18.35 -24.67
C ASP A 179 -0.77 -17.54 -24.52
N TYR A 180 -0.73 -16.25 -24.91
CA TYR A 180 -1.90 -15.37 -24.93
C TYR A 180 -2.26 -15.04 -26.37
N ALA A 181 -3.50 -15.31 -26.76
CA ALA A 181 -4.00 -15.06 -28.10
C ALA A 181 -5.24 -14.15 -28.06
N VAL A 182 -5.24 -13.10 -28.88
CA VAL A 182 -6.45 -12.29 -29.12
C VAL A 182 -7.47 -13.17 -29.84
N VAL A 183 -8.60 -13.42 -29.21
CA VAL A 183 -9.72 -14.20 -29.79
C VAL A 183 -10.67 -13.27 -30.52
N GLU A 184 -10.90 -12.07 -29.96
CA GLU A 184 -11.82 -11.10 -30.52
C GLU A 184 -11.35 -9.67 -30.20
N GLU A 185 -11.57 -8.78 -31.16
CA GLU A 185 -11.37 -7.32 -31.01
C GLU A 185 -12.62 -6.62 -31.52
N THR A 186 -13.33 -5.88 -30.66
CA THR A 186 -14.59 -5.20 -30.97
C THR A 186 -14.54 -3.73 -30.59
N GLY A 187 -15.48 -2.94 -31.11
CA GLY A 187 -15.64 -1.52 -30.84
C GLY A 187 -14.81 -0.58 -31.74
N PRO A 188 -15.16 0.71 -31.73
CA PRO A 188 -14.46 1.73 -32.50
C PRO A 188 -13.09 2.05 -31.87
N ALA A 189 -12.21 2.75 -32.61
CA ALA A 189 -10.83 3.03 -32.20
C ALA A 189 -10.68 3.71 -30.83
N HIS A 190 -11.68 4.46 -30.39
CA HIS A 190 -11.70 5.16 -29.09
C HIS A 190 -12.36 4.38 -27.94
N ASP A 191 -13.02 3.24 -28.26
CA ASP A 191 -13.66 2.36 -27.25
C ASP A 191 -13.52 0.90 -27.68
N ARG A 192 -12.28 0.44 -27.80
CA ARG A 192 -11.95 -0.95 -28.15
C ARG A 192 -12.10 -1.87 -26.95
N HIS A 193 -12.61 -3.07 -27.25
CA HIS A 193 -12.66 -4.18 -26.30
C HIS A 193 -11.91 -5.37 -26.89
N PHE A 194 -11.10 -6.01 -26.07
CA PHE A 194 -10.30 -7.18 -26.43
C PHE A 194 -10.77 -8.37 -25.61
N THR A 195 -10.95 -9.52 -26.28
CA THR A 195 -11.10 -10.82 -25.63
C THR A 195 -9.81 -11.60 -25.89
N ILE A 196 -9.17 -12.09 -24.84
CA ILE A 196 -7.91 -12.83 -24.91
C ILE A 196 -8.08 -14.18 -24.23
N ALA A 197 -7.53 -15.23 -24.87
CA ALA A 197 -7.43 -16.57 -24.30
C ALA A 197 -6.00 -16.85 -23.80
N ALA A 198 -5.89 -17.35 -22.57
CA ALA A 198 -4.66 -17.94 -22.04
C ALA A 198 -4.64 -19.43 -22.36
N ARG A 199 -3.53 -19.92 -22.94
CA ARG A 199 -3.41 -21.32 -23.39
C ARG A 199 -2.14 -21.96 -22.88
N VAL A 200 -2.22 -23.23 -22.49
CA VAL A 200 -1.08 -24.08 -22.13
C VAL A 200 -1.08 -25.31 -23.01
N LYS A 201 0.00 -25.54 -23.76
CA LYS A 201 0.10 -26.66 -24.72
C LYS A 201 -1.09 -26.71 -25.69
N GLY A 202 -1.59 -25.53 -26.10
CA GLY A 202 -2.72 -25.40 -27.04
C GLY A 202 -4.11 -25.53 -26.40
N ARG A 203 -4.22 -25.94 -25.15
CA ARG A 203 -5.50 -25.97 -24.40
C ARG A 203 -5.77 -24.59 -23.81
N GLU A 204 -6.97 -24.06 -24.03
CA GLU A 204 -7.45 -22.85 -23.37
C GLU A 204 -7.73 -23.17 -21.89
N ILE A 205 -7.10 -22.41 -20.99
CA ILE A 205 -7.22 -22.54 -19.54
C ILE A 205 -7.86 -21.31 -18.89
N GLY A 206 -8.03 -20.21 -19.65
CA GLY A 206 -8.69 -19.01 -19.16
C GLY A 206 -8.97 -18.05 -20.29
N ARG A 207 -9.98 -17.20 -20.13
CA ARG A 207 -10.42 -16.18 -21.07
C ARG A 207 -10.69 -14.88 -20.32
N GLY A 208 -10.27 -13.74 -20.85
CA GLY A 208 -10.47 -12.45 -20.20
C GLY A 208 -10.82 -11.38 -21.22
N GLU A 209 -11.54 -10.37 -20.75
CA GLU A 209 -11.99 -9.24 -21.53
C GLU A 209 -11.45 -7.93 -20.95
N GLY A 210 -11.27 -6.90 -21.77
CA GLY A 210 -10.80 -5.61 -21.28
C GLY A 210 -10.67 -4.55 -22.37
N ARG A 211 -10.67 -3.30 -21.94
CA ARG A 211 -10.46 -2.15 -22.83
C ARG A 211 -9.04 -2.04 -23.38
N THR A 212 -8.11 -2.78 -22.83
CA THR A 212 -6.75 -2.91 -23.36
C THR A 212 -6.35 -4.39 -23.37
N LYS A 213 -5.43 -4.77 -24.27
CA LYS A 213 -4.90 -6.13 -24.32
C LYS A 213 -4.31 -6.55 -22.96
N LYS A 214 -3.64 -5.61 -22.27
CA LYS A 214 -3.03 -5.87 -20.95
C LYS A 214 -4.10 -6.24 -19.90
N ILE A 215 -5.21 -5.54 -19.84
CA ILE A 215 -6.32 -5.86 -18.92
C ILE A 215 -6.91 -7.23 -19.23
N ALA A 216 -7.24 -7.48 -20.52
CA ALA A 216 -7.80 -8.75 -20.96
C ALA A 216 -6.83 -9.95 -20.72
N GLU A 217 -5.52 -9.75 -20.87
CA GLU A 217 -4.50 -10.76 -20.56
C GLU A 217 -4.44 -11.08 -19.07
N GLN A 218 -4.55 -10.06 -18.19
CA GLN A 218 -4.55 -10.27 -16.75
C GLN A 218 -5.79 -11.04 -16.30
N GLU A 219 -6.95 -10.71 -16.84
CA GLU A 219 -8.20 -11.42 -16.53
C GLU A 219 -8.17 -12.87 -17.05
N ALA A 220 -7.67 -13.10 -18.27
CA ALA A 220 -7.47 -14.45 -18.79
C ALA A 220 -6.50 -15.26 -17.92
N ALA A 221 -5.46 -14.62 -17.39
CA ALA A 221 -4.52 -15.26 -16.48
C ALA A 221 -5.15 -15.62 -15.12
N ALA A 222 -5.99 -14.73 -14.58
CA ALA A 222 -6.72 -14.98 -13.34
C ALA A 222 -7.63 -16.22 -13.44
N GLN A 223 -8.40 -16.30 -14.53
CA GLN A 223 -9.24 -17.48 -14.79
C GLN A 223 -8.39 -18.75 -14.98
N GLY A 224 -7.26 -18.64 -15.69
CA GLY A 224 -6.33 -19.76 -15.88
C GLY A 224 -5.72 -20.27 -14.58
N LEU A 225 -5.46 -19.40 -13.61
CA LEU A 225 -5.02 -19.79 -12.27
C LEU A 225 -6.11 -20.55 -11.52
N ALA A 226 -7.35 -20.05 -11.53
CA ALA A 226 -8.47 -20.70 -10.88
C ALA A 226 -8.75 -22.11 -11.46
N GLU A 227 -8.63 -22.28 -12.79
CA GLU A 227 -8.78 -23.59 -13.45
C GLU A 227 -7.71 -24.57 -13.00
N ILE A 228 -6.43 -24.12 -12.93
CA ILE A 228 -5.31 -24.94 -12.46
C ILE A 228 -5.48 -25.35 -10.99
N GLU A 229 -5.99 -24.44 -10.15
CA GLU A 229 -6.24 -24.70 -8.72
C GLU A 229 -7.36 -25.74 -8.53
N ALA A 230 -8.41 -25.64 -9.34
CA ALA A 230 -9.49 -26.63 -9.33
C ALA A 230 -9.00 -28.03 -9.74
N GLU A 231 -8.07 -28.12 -10.70
CA GLU A 231 -7.44 -29.38 -11.11
C GLU A 231 -6.50 -29.98 -10.04
N GLU A 232 -5.85 -29.15 -9.22
CA GLU A 232 -4.93 -29.59 -8.15
C GLU A 232 -5.67 -30.02 -6.87
N GLY A 233 -6.88 -29.50 -6.64
CA GLY A 233 -7.68 -29.77 -5.44
C GLY A 233 -8.66 -30.94 -5.56
N GLY A 234 -8.80 -31.55 -6.74
CA GLY A 234 -9.65 -32.70 -7.02
C GLY A 234 -8.82 -33.97 -7.17
#